data_674017c6a243486ae19ed93b48ad4933
#
_entry.id   674017c6a243486ae19ed93b48ad4933
#
_cell.length_a   1.000
_cell.length_b   1.000
_cell.length_c   1.000
_cell.angle_alpha   90.00
_cell.angle_beta   90.00
_cell.angle_gamma   90.00
#
_symmetry.space_group_name_H-M   'P 1'
#
loop_
_entity.id
_entity.type
_entity.pdbx_description
1 polymer ?
#
loop_
_entity_poly.entity_id
_entity_poly.type
_entity_poly.pdbx_seq_one_letter_code
_entity_poly.pdbx_strand_id
1 'polypeptide(L)'
;MPILSRRHLLASMGAASAAGLIGMPSIARAAEYELKYANNLPMTHPLNIRAQEFAKRVETETKGQVTIQIFPNNQLGGDTDMLAQVRSGGVTFFTPSALVIATLVPSAAINAVGFAFADYDQVWKAMDGALGANVRNAISKVGLYAFEKMWDNGFRQMTSSKAPIT
;
A
#
# COMPACT_ATOMS: atom_id res chain seq x y z
N MET A 1 48.72 -51.90 -16.17
CA MET A 1 48.40 -50.52 -15.73
C MET A 1 48.68 -49.56 -16.89
N PRO A 2 47.71 -48.92 -17.52
CA PRO A 2 47.99 -47.97 -18.59
C PRO A 2 48.42 -46.64 -17.99
N ILE A 3 49.59 -46.14 -18.40
CA ILE A 3 50.18 -44.87 -17.99
C ILE A 3 49.43 -43.76 -18.76
N LEU A 4 48.64 -42.98 -18.06
CA LEU A 4 47.96 -41.80 -18.62
C LEU A 4 48.99 -40.75 -18.99
N SER A 5 49.12 -40.48 -20.29
CA SER A 5 50.04 -39.52 -20.85
C SER A 5 49.56 -38.06 -20.50
N ARG A 6 50.50 -37.18 -20.17
CA ARG A 6 50.27 -35.75 -19.87
C ARG A 6 49.43 -35.00 -20.94
N ARG A 7 49.45 -35.54 -22.19
CA ARG A 7 48.67 -34.99 -23.31
C ARG A 7 47.17 -35.20 -23.17
N HIS A 8 46.73 -36.29 -22.52
CA HIS A 8 45.33 -36.58 -22.32
C HIS A 8 44.71 -35.79 -21.17
N LEU A 9 45.54 -35.36 -20.18
CA LEU A 9 45.13 -34.50 -19.09
C LEU A 9 44.87 -33.06 -19.55
N LEU A 10 45.60 -32.55 -20.54
CA LEU A 10 45.41 -31.19 -21.07
C LEU A 10 44.19 -31.11 -22.03
N ALA A 11 43.85 -32.21 -22.71
CA ALA A 11 42.70 -32.26 -23.59
C ALA A 11 41.35 -32.30 -22.83
N SER A 12 41.34 -32.86 -21.62
CA SER A 12 40.14 -32.93 -20.75
C SER A 12 39.84 -31.64 -20.01
N MET A 13 40.82 -30.72 -19.84
CA MET A 13 40.58 -29.41 -19.21
C MET A 13 39.97 -28.36 -20.17
N GLY A 14 40.05 -28.57 -21.48
CA GLY A 14 39.49 -27.64 -22.49
C GLY A 14 38.01 -27.82 -22.74
N ALA A 15 37.40 -28.99 -22.39
CA ALA A 15 35.98 -29.21 -22.62
C ALA A 15 35.05 -28.78 -21.48
N ALA A 16 35.60 -28.53 -20.28
CA ALA A 16 34.82 -28.15 -19.12
C ALA A 16 34.54 -26.61 -19.05
N SER A 17 35.26 -25.80 -19.84
CA SER A 17 35.12 -24.33 -19.81
C SER A 17 34.03 -23.79 -20.76
N ALA A 18 33.44 -24.61 -21.62
CA ALA A 18 32.42 -24.15 -22.58
C ALA A 18 30.97 -24.28 -22.06
N ALA A 19 30.74 -25.00 -20.95
CA ALA A 19 29.41 -25.19 -20.37
C ALA A 19 29.00 -24.14 -19.32
N GLY A 20 29.91 -23.20 -18.97
CA GLY A 20 29.71 -22.19 -17.93
C GLY A 20 29.03 -20.87 -18.39
N LEU A 21 28.71 -20.74 -19.68
CA LEU A 21 28.23 -19.44 -20.22
C LEU A 21 26.70 -19.32 -20.40
N ILE A 22 25.90 -20.28 -19.92
CA ILE A 22 24.43 -20.25 -20.12
C ILE A 22 23.66 -19.83 -18.85
N GLY A 23 24.35 -19.48 -17.80
CA GLY A 23 23.75 -18.90 -16.60
C GLY A 23 24.15 -17.45 -16.42
N MET A 24 23.74 -16.53 -17.30
CA MET A 24 23.78 -15.12 -16.92
C MET A 24 22.83 -14.98 -15.73
N PRO A 25 23.32 -14.61 -14.52
CA PRO A 25 22.42 -14.25 -13.46
C PRO A 25 21.58 -13.09 -14.02
N SER A 26 20.27 -13.29 -14.12
CA SER A 26 19.38 -12.16 -14.34
C SER A 26 19.62 -11.22 -13.14
N ILE A 27 20.30 -10.12 -13.36
CA ILE A 27 20.44 -9.07 -12.37
C ILE A 27 18.99 -8.67 -12.09
N ALA A 28 18.46 -9.13 -10.95
CA ALA A 28 17.20 -8.64 -10.45
C ALA A 28 17.38 -7.12 -10.34
N ARG A 29 16.79 -6.40 -11.29
CA ARG A 29 16.87 -4.94 -11.32
C ARG A 29 16.13 -4.48 -10.06
N ALA A 30 16.85 -3.87 -9.11
CA ALA A 30 16.22 -3.25 -7.97
C ALA A 30 15.15 -2.29 -8.47
N ALA A 31 14.01 -2.22 -7.78
CA ALA A 31 12.97 -1.28 -8.13
C ALA A 31 13.55 0.14 -8.15
N GLU A 32 13.19 0.91 -9.16
CA GLU A 32 13.61 2.32 -9.28
C GLU A 32 12.90 3.19 -8.24
N TYR A 33 11.66 2.80 -7.93
CA TYR A 33 10.82 3.48 -6.93
C TYR A 33 10.28 2.48 -5.92
N GLU A 34 10.66 2.67 -4.67
CA GLU A 34 10.14 1.92 -3.53
C GLU A 34 9.16 2.80 -2.75
N LEU A 35 7.88 2.51 -2.86
CA LEU A 35 6.80 3.28 -2.24
C LEU A 35 6.31 2.58 -0.98
N LYS A 36 5.84 3.37 0.01
CA LYS A 36 5.30 2.86 1.26
C LYS A 36 3.82 3.13 1.37
N TYR A 37 3.06 2.10 1.71
CA TYR A 37 1.65 2.19 2.04
C TYR A 37 1.43 1.81 3.50
N ALA A 38 0.88 2.72 4.30
CA ALA A 38 0.68 2.55 5.73
C ALA A 38 -0.80 2.61 6.13
N ASN A 39 -1.18 1.84 7.15
CA ASN A 39 -2.49 1.90 7.79
C ASN A 39 -2.48 1.23 9.18
N ASN A 40 -3.56 1.40 9.93
CA ASN A 40 -3.74 0.85 11.27
C ASN A 40 -4.47 -0.52 11.31
N LEU A 41 -4.85 -1.07 10.16
CA LEU A 41 -5.65 -2.28 10.06
C LEU A 41 -4.78 -3.55 10.02
N PRO A 42 -5.26 -4.71 10.52
CA PRO A 42 -4.51 -5.95 10.42
C PRO A 42 -4.36 -6.43 8.98
N MET A 43 -3.31 -7.19 8.69
CA MET A 43 -3.02 -7.69 7.34
C MET A 43 -4.17 -8.50 6.74
N THR A 44 -4.96 -9.18 7.58
CA THR A 44 -6.14 -9.98 7.18
C THR A 44 -7.37 -9.13 6.84
N HIS A 45 -7.34 -7.82 7.10
CA HIS A 45 -8.45 -6.93 6.80
C HIS A 45 -8.64 -6.81 5.27
N PRO A 46 -9.89 -6.80 4.76
CA PRO A 46 -10.18 -6.70 3.32
C PRO A 46 -9.45 -5.54 2.62
N LEU A 47 -9.32 -4.39 3.27
CA LEU A 47 -8.56 -3.26 2.72
C LEU A 47 -7.10 -3.62 2.45
N ASN A 48 -6.43 -4.36 3.35
CA ASN A 48 -5.05 -4.79 3.15
C ASN A 48 -4.91 -5.88 2.10
N ILE A 49 -5.91 -6.77 1.96
CA ILE A 49 -5.94 -7.74 0.87
C ILE A 49 -5.98 -7.00 -0.48
N ARG A 50 -6.84 -6.00 -0.62
CA ARG A 50 -6.92 -5.17 -1.84
C ARG A 50 -5.67 -4.31 -2.05
N ALA A 51 -5.05 -3.81 -0.98
CA ALA A 51 -3.78 -3.10 -1.08
C ALA A 51 -2.65 -3.99 -1.61
N GLN A 52 -2.59 -5.27 -1.20
CA GLN A 52 -1.64 -6.24 -1.73
C GLN A 52 -1.88 -6.52 -3.23
N GLU A 53 -3.14 -6.71 -3.64
CA GLU A 53 -3.50 -6.87 -5.05
C GLU A 53 -3.08 -5.64 -5.87
N PHE A 54 -3.34 -4.45 -5.35
CA PHE A 54 -2.92 -3.18 -5.96
C PHE A 54 -1.40 -3.11 -6.09
N ALA A 55 -0.66 -3.39 -5.02
CA ALA A 55 0.81 -3.38 -5.02
C ALA A 55 1.38 -4.34 -6.06
N LYS A 56 0.88 -5.58 -6.09
CA LYS A 56 1.30 -6.61 -7.06
C LYS A 56 0.98 -6.19 -8.51
N ARG A 57 -0.17 -5.57 -8.72
CA ARG A 57 -0.57 -5.09 -10.04
C ARG A 57 0.34 -3.97 -10.53
N VAL A 58 0.64 -3.00 -9.66
CA VAL A 58 1.59 -1.92 -9.99
C VAL A 58 2.96 -2.48 -10.34
N GLU A 59 3.50 -3.40 -9.54
CA GLU A 59 4.77 -4.06 -9.82
C GLU A 59 4.77 -4.77 -11.18
N THR A 60 3.70 -5.50 -11.49
CA THR A 60 3.56 -6.22 -12.76
C THR A 60 3.46 -5.26 -13.95
N GLU A 61 2.61 -4.23 -13.87
CA GLU A 61 2.38 -3.27 -14.95
C GLU A 61 3.61 -2.38 -15.20
N THR A 62 4.41 -2.11 -14.15
CA THR A 62 5.66 -1.35 -14.26
C THR A 62 6.89 -2.23 -14.53
N LYS A 63 6.70 -3.55 -14.73
CA LYS A 63 7.80 -4.52 -14.93
C LYS A 63 8.85 -4.45 -13.81
N GLY A 64 8.40 -4.27 -12.57
CA GLY A 64 9.25 -4.19 -11.39
C GLY A 64 9.94 -2.84 -11.16
N GLN A 65 9.64 -1.82 -11.97
CA GLN A 65 10.20 -0.48 -11.74
C GLN A 65 9.65 0.19 -10.47
N VAL A 66 8.38 -0.08 -10.15
CA VAL A 66 7.73 0.45 -8.95
C VAL A 66 7.30 -0.71 -8.06
N THR A 67 7.72 -0.66 -6.80
CA THR A 67 7.25 -1.58 -5.76
C THR A 67 6.54 -0.80 -4.66
N ILE A 68 5.52 -1.42 -4.06
CA ILE A 68 4.77 -0.83 -2.95
C ILE A 68 4.85 -1.79 -1.76
N GLN A 69 5.53 -1.35 -0.71
CA GLN A 69 5.60 -2.10 0.54
C GLN A 69 4.48 -1.69 1.48
N ILE A 70 3.74 -2.68 2.03
CA ILE A 70 2.60 -2.43 2.90
C ILE A 70 3.01 -2.57 4.36
N PHE A 71 2.70 -1.57 5.17
CA PHE A 71 2.95 -1.46 6.60
C PHE A 71 1.62 -1.40 7.35
N PRO A 72 1.02 -2.54 7.71
CA PRO A 72 -0.23 -2.61 8.45
C PRO A 72 -0.01 -2.44 9.96
N ASN A 73 -1.09 -2.51 10.76
CA ASN A 73 -1.04 -2.56 12.23
C ASN A 73 -0.20 -1.45 12.87
N ASN A 74 -0.22 -0.23 12.35
CA ASN A 74 0.57 0.88 12.90
C ASN A 74 2.10 0.62 12.94
N GLN A 75 2.64 -0.19 12.03
CA GLN A 75 4.08 -0.51 12.02
C GLN A 75 4.97 0.71 11.84
N LEU A 76 4.46 1.80 11.24
CA LEU A 76 5.19 3.06 11.07
C LEU A 76 4.79 4.14 12.10
N GLY A 77 4.15 3.76 13.18
CA GLY A 77 3.64 4.67 14.22
C GLY A 77 2.12 4.74 14.24
N GLY A 78 1.56 5.55 15.15
CA GLY A 78 0.12 5.78 15.24
C GLY A 78 -0.40 6.59 14.04
N ASP A 79 -1.74 6.72 13.95
CA ASP A 79 -2.39 7.43 12.83
C ASP A 79 -1.86 8.87 12.66
N THR A 80 -1.60 9.57 13.75
CA THR A 80 -1.06 10.95 13.72
C THR A 80 0.38 10.96 13.20
N ASP A 81 1.20 9.97 13.58
CA ASP A 81 2.58 9.84 13.13
C ASP A 81 2.62 9.50 11.63
N MET A 82 1.77 8.56 11.20
CA MET A 82 1.66 8.20 9.78
C MET A 82 1.16 9.38 8.93
N LEU A 83 0.22 10.19 9.45
CA LEU A 83 -0.23 11.41 8.79
C LEU A 83 0.90 12.44 8.62
N ALA A 84 1.73 12.61 9.66
CA ALA A 84 2.91 13.48 9.58
C ALA A 84 3.93 12.95 8.55
N GLN A 85 4.14 11.64 8.50
CA GLN A 85 5.05 11.01 7.53
C GLN A 85 4.55 11.14 6.08
N VAL A 86 3.25 11.04 5.81
CA VAL A 86 2.69 11.30 4.47
C VAL A 86 2.93 12.75 4.07
N ARG A 87 2.74 13.70 4.96
CA ARG A 87 2.98 15.12 4.68
C ARG A 87 4.44 15.44 4.42
N SER A 88 5.36 14.73 5.06
CA SER A 88 6.81 14.90 4.87
C SER A 88 7.38 14.07 3.72
N GLY A 89 6.57 13.20 3.07
CA GLY A 89 7.01 12.29 2.01
C GLY A 89 7.68 11.00 2.51
N GLY A 90 7.71 10.74 3.81
CA GLY A 90 8.26 9.51 4.39
C GLY A 90 7.38 8.27 4.14
N VAL A 91 6.09 8.48 3.93
CA VAL A 91 5.08 7.49 3.51
C VAL A 91 4.40 8.03 2.26
N THR A 92 4.18 7.16 1.27
CA THR A 92 3.58 7.55 -0.01
C THR A 92 2.06 7.45 0.02
N PHE A 93 1.54 6.35 0.56
CA PHE A 93 0.10 6.07 0.65
C PHE A 93 -0.30 5.82 2.09
N PHE A 94 -1.42 6.40 2.47
CA PHE A 94 -1.98 6.22 3.80
C PHE A 94 -3.51 6.12 3.71
N THR A 95 -4.09 5.14 4.40
CA THR A 95 -5.55 5.00 4.51
C THR A 95 -5.99 5.26 5.95
N PRO A 96 -6.21 6.51 6.33
CA PRO A 96 -6.70 6.89 7.64
C PRO A 96 -8.22 6.89 7.71
N SER A 97 -8.76 6.93 8.94
CA SER A 97 -10.14 7.37 9.12
C SER A 97 -10.25 8.87 8.81
N ALA A 98 -11.44 9.30 8.40
CA ALA A 98 -11.70 10.71 8.13
C ALA A 98 -11.50 11.62 9.35
N LEU A 99 -11.69 11.09 10.57
CA LEU A 99 -11.42 11.83 11.80
C LEU A 99 -9.94 12.16 11.99
N VAL A 100 -9.04 11.31 11.50
CA VAL A 100 -7.60 11.60 11.49
C VAL A 100 -7.30 12.74 10.52
N ILE A 101 -7.86 12.71 9.32
CA ILE A 101 -7.73 13.81 8.34
C ILE A 101 -8.37 15.10 8.86
N ALA A 102 -9.44 15.02 9.64
CA ALA A 102 -10.14 16.18 10.20
C ALA A 102 -9.26 17.01 11.15
N THR A 103 -8.18 16.47 11.68
CA THR A 103 -7.17 17.22 12.45
C THR A 103 -6.46 18.30 11.61
N LEU A 104 -6.41 18.11 10.29
CA LEU A 104 -5.84 19.07 9.33
C LEU A 104 -6.93 19.78 8.52
N VAL A 105 -8.00 19.05 8.18
CA VAL A 105 -9.08 19.48 7.29
C VAL A 105 -10.41 19.21 7.99
N PRO A 106 -10.94 20.14 8.79
CA PRO A 106 -12.16 19.92 9.59
C PRO A 106 -13.36 19.42 8.78
N SER A 107 -13.51 19.81 7.52
CA SER A 107 -14.58 19.35 6.65
C SER A 107 -14.52 17.84 6.34
N ALA A 108 -13.38 17.18 6.54
CA ALA A 108 -13.26 15.72 6.39
C ALA A 108 -14.05 14.95 7.46
N ALA A 109 -14.41 15.57 8.59
CA ALA A 109 -15.23 14.96 9.63
C ALA A 109 -16.67 14.68 9.19
N ILE A 110 -17.13 15.20 8.06
CA ILE A 110 -18.53 15.12 7.62
C ILE A 110 -19.06 13.68 7.50
N ASN A 111 -18.22 12.75 7.05
CA ASN A 111 -18.58 11.35 6.93
C ASN A 111 -18.53 10.57 8.27
N ALA A 112 -18.08 11.20 9.34
CA ALA A 112 -18.07 10.67 10.70
C ALA A 112 -19.17 11.29 11.58
N VAL A 113 -20.01 12.16 11.04
CA VAL A 113 -21.15 12.73 11.74
C VAL A 113 -22.18 11.61 11.95
N GLY A 114 -22.55 11.38 13.22
CA GLY A 114 -23.54 10.36 13.56
C GLY A 114 -24.87 10.63 12.89
N PHE A 115 -25.48 9.58 12.33
CA PHE A 115 -26.80 9.63 11.68
C PHE A 115 -26.92 10.56 10.47
N ALA A 116 -25.81 11.05 9.93
CA ALA A 116 -25.83 11.92 8.74
C ALA A 116 -26.28 11.19 7.47
N PHE A 117 -26.11 9.88 7.40
CA PHE A 117 -26.49 9.04 6.27
C PHE A 117 -27.31 7.85 6.75
N ALA A 118 -28.42 7.57 6.09
CA ALA A 118 -29.29 6.46 6.42
C ALA A 118 -28.79 5.13 5.84
N ASP A 119 -28.13 5.16 4.69
CA ASP A 119 -27.70 4.01 3.92
C ASP A 119 -26.46 4.30 3.06
N TYR A 120 -25.92 3.25 2.43
CA TYR A 120 -24.74 3.38 1.57
C TYR A 120 -25.00 4.19 0.28
N ASP A 121 -26.20 4.15 -0.27
CA ASP A 121 -26.53 4.89 -1.50
C ASP A 121 -26.41 6.40 -1.25
N GLN A 122 -26.86 6.86 -0.08
CA GLN A 122 -26.68 8.25 0.34
C GLN A 122 -25.21 8.60 0.56
N VAL A 123 -24.43 7.71 1.22
CA VAL A 123 -22.98 7.90 1.40
C VAL A 123 -22.29 8.06 0.07
N TRP A 124 -22.50 7.12 -0.86
CA TRP A 124 -21.81 7.15 -2.15
C TRP A 124 -22.23 8.33 -3.00
N LYS A 125 -23.53 8.64 -3.05
CA LYS A 125 -24.02 9.83 -3.75
C LYS A 125 -23.40 11.13 -3.23
N ALA A 126 -23.23 11.26 -1.93
CA ALA A 126 -22.63 12.44 -1.31
C ALA A 126 -21.12 12.49 -1.51
N MET A 127 -20.42 11.38 -1.22
CA MET A 127 -18.95 11.36 -1.20
C MET A 127 -18.33 11.22 -2.59
N ASP A 128 -18.99 10.60 -3.54
CA ASP A 128 -18.62 10.61 -4.95
C ASP A 128 -19.04 11.92 -5.65
N GLY A 129 -19.99 12.67 -5.06
CA GLY A 129 -20.52 13.92 -5.56
C GLY A 129 -19.82 15.16 -5.05
N ALA A 130 -20.56 16.28 -5.02
CA ALA A 130 -20.05 17.60 -4.69
C ALA A 130 -19.48 17.70 -3.26
N LEU A 131 -20.08 17.00 -2.28
CA LEU A 131 -19.59 16.98 -0.90
C LEU A 131 -18.20 16.40 -0.82
N GLY A 132 -17.99 15.21 -1.37
CA GLY A 132 -16.67 14.57 -1.40
C GLY A 132 -15.66 15.36 -2.22
N ALA A 133 -16.06 15.97 -3.34
CA ALA A 133 -15.20 16.85 -4.11
C ALA A 133 -14.73 18.05 -3.28
N ASN A 134 -15.61 18.65 -2.48
CA ASN A 134 -15.23 19.75 -1.58
C ASN A 134 -14.21 19.28 -0.53
N VAL A 135 -14.41 18.11 0.08
CA VAL A 135 -13.45 17.54 1.03
C VAL A 135 -12.10 17.26 0.36
N ARG A 136 -12.07 16.62 -0.82
CA ARG A 136 -10.82 16.36 -1.57
C ARG A 136 -10.09 17.65 -1.93
N ASN A 137 -10.81 18.68 -2.35
CA ASN A 137 -10.23 19.99 -2.63
C ASN A 137 -9.63 20.65 -1.37
N ALA A 138 -10.28 20.48 -0.21
CA ALA A 138 -9.74 20.99 1.04
C ALA A 138 -8.46 20.20 1.47
N ILE A 139 -8.43 18.90 1.25
CA ILE A 139 -7.24 18.04 1.46
C ILE A 139 -6.09 18.48 0.55
N SER A 140 -6.37 18.80 -0.71
CA SER A 140 -5.34 19.27 -1.65
C SER A 140 -4.69 20.59 -1.22
N LYS A 141 -5.43 21.49 -0.56
CA LYS A 141 -4.90 22.76 -0.05
C LYS A 141 -3.88 22.61 1.08
N VAL A 142 -3.85 21.45 1.76
CA VAL A 142 -2.86 21.14 2.79
C VAL A 142 -1.70 20.27 2.27
N GLY A 143 -1.55 20.16 0.94
CA GLY A 143 -0.44 19.48 0.29
C GLY A 143 -0.58 17.96 0.19
N LEU A 144 -1.79 17.43 0.38
CA LEU A 144 -2.09 16.00 0.24
C LEU A 144 -2.96 15.76 -1.00
N TYR A 145 -2.84 14.58 -1.59
CA TYR A 145 -3.71 14.13 -2.68
C TYR A 145 -4.70 13.08 -2.15
N ALA A 146 -5.99 13.32 -2.33
CA ALA A 146 -7.04 12.34 -2.02
C ALA A 146 -7.58 11.73 -3.32
N PHE A 147 -7.61 10.39 -3.38
CA PHE A 147 -8.19 9.68 -4.52
C PHE A 147 -9.68 9.98 -4.68
N GLU A 148 -10.18 9.86 -5.90
CA GLU A 148 -11.59 10.12 -6.20
C GLU A 148 -12.54 9.23 -5.41
N LYS A 149 -12.19 7.95 -5.28
CA LYS A 149 -12.99 6.96 -4.57
C LYS A 149 -12.43 6.71 -3.19
N MET A 150 -13.31 6.73 -2.21
CA MET A 150 -12.97 6.32 -0.85
C MET A 150 -13.16 4.81 -0.69
N TRP A 151 -12.33 4.23 0.16
CA TRP A 151 -12.52 2.86 0.59
C TRP A 151 -13.48 2.84 1.78
N ASP A 152 -14.42 1.91 1.75
CA ASP A 152 -15.38 1.69 2.83
C ASP A 152 -14.78 0.84 3.95
N ASN A 153 -15.07 1.20 5.18
CA ASN A 153 -14.75 0.43 6.38
C ASN A 153 -15.99 0.12 7.24
N GLY A 154 -17.16 0.30 6.68
CA GLY A 154 -18.46 0.06 7.33
C GLY A 154 -18.96 1.21 8.19
N PHE A 155 -20.25 1.15 8.50
CA PHE A 155 -20.87 2.04 9.46
C PHE A 155 -20.34 1.78 10.88
N ARG A 156 -20.06 2.85 11.61
CA ARG A 156 -19.68 2.75 13.01
C ARG A 156 -20.90 2.44 13.87
N GLN A 157 -20.71 1.53 14.82
CA GLN A 157 -21.71 1.15 15.78
C GLN A 157 -21.30 1.57 17.20
N MET A 158 -22.25 2.00 18.00
CA MET A 158 -22.03 2.19 19.42
C MET A 158 -22.14 0.84 20.14
N THR A 159 -21.20 0.54 21.01
CA THR A 159 -21.19 -0.70 21.79
C THR A 159 -21.06 -0.39 23.27
N SER A 160 -21.65 -1.22 24.11
CA SER A 160 -21.50 -1.18 25.55
C SER A 160 -21.03 -2.52 26.07
N SER A 161 -20.07 -2.51 27.01
CA SER A 161 -19.59 -3.71 27.70
C SER A 161 -20.43 -4.08 28.93
N LYS A 162 -21.38 -3.23 29.35
CA LYS A 162 -22.13 -3.39 30.59
C LYS A 162 -23.59 -3.77 30.40
N ALA A 163 -24.28 -3.13 29.46
CA ALA A 163 -25.69 -3.35 29.19
C ALA A 163 -26.04 -3.00 27.75
N PRO A 164 -27.15 -3.53 27.18
CA PRO A 164 -27.66 -3.06 25.90
C PRO A 164 -27.89 -1.55 25.93
N ILE A 165 -27.64 -0.91 24.79
CA ILE A 165 -27.98 0.51 24.58
C ILE A 165 -29.43 0.53 24.11
N THR A 166 -30.32 1.12 24.91
CA THR A 166 -31.76 1.28 24.63
C THR A 166 -32.07 2.69 24.22
#